data_442df2ae81e3f13a542ee1bf52630431
#
_entry.id   442df2ae81e3f13a542ee1bf52630431
#
_cell.length_a   1.000
_cell.length_b   1.000
_cell.length_c   1.000
_cell.angle_alpha   90.00
_cell.angle_beta   90.00
_cell.angle_gamma   90.00
#
_symmetry.space_group_name_H-M   'P 1'
#
loop_
_entity.id
_entity.type
_entity.pdbx_description
1 polymer ?
#
loop_
_entity_poly.entity_id
_entity_poly.type
_entity_poly.pdbx_seq_one_letter_code
_entity_poly.pdbx_strand_id
1 'polypeptide(L)'
;YLYCTYIKKSGSGQSKPRRLWPLHDYWQKDWNLIERVKRKHELPPFTNGASDGFKDYLKSNDLWKEYKEKYKAIPYIFRHSYGRRSHEIYKISVEESSQMMGHTPEVHMKAYSQWVKEESLEESMERAIKLRDLLENSK
;
A
#
# COMPACT_ATOMS: atom_id res chain seq x y z
N TYR A 1 10.63 -12.41 -0.23
CA TYR A 1 10.04 -11.06 -0.23
C TYR A 1 10.10 -10.46 -1.63
N LEU A 2 9.15 -9.59 -1.99
CA LEU A 2 9.16 -8.83 -3.22
C LEU A 2 9.73 -7.43 -2.97
N TYR A 3 10.52 -6.94 -3.91
CA TYR A 3 11.11 -5.61 -3.87
C TYR A 3 10.69 -4.80 -5.09
N CYS A 4 10.36 -3.53 -4.89
CA CYS A 4 10.23 -2.56 -5.95
C CYS A 4 11.59 -1.88 -6.16
N THR A 5 12.21 -2.16 -7.30
CA THR A 5 13.50 -1.55 -7.70
C THR A 5 13.29 -0.30 -8.56
N TYR A 6 12.05 0.01 -8.91
CA TYR A 6 11.75 1.21 -9.67
C TYR A 6 12.07 2.47 -8.87
N ILE A 7 12.89 3.31 -9.47
CA ILE A 7 13.36 4.56 -8.90
C ILE A 7 12.71 5.70 -9.66
N LYS A 8 11.80 6.41 -8.98
CA LYS A 8 11.23 7.65 -9.51
C LYS A 8 12.18 8.80 -9.21
N LYS A 9 12.61 9.50 -10.25
CA LYS A 9 13.32 10.78 -10.13
C LYS A 9 12.30 11.91 -10.16
N SER A 10 12.33 12.79 -9.19
CA SER A 10 11.53 14.03 -9.17
C SER A 10 12.42 15.18 -8.74
N GLY A 11 11.98 16.43 -8.97
CA GLY A 11 12.73 17.61 -8.53
C GLY A 11 13.02 17.67 -7.02
N SER A 12 12.26 16.93 -6.23
CA SER A 12 12.40 16.85 -4.77
C SER A 12 13.21 15.64 -4.28
N GLY A 13 13.77 14.81 -5.18
CA GLY A 13 14.58 13.66 -4.80
C GLY A 13 14.33 12.41 -5.62
N GLN A 14 14.93 11.31 -5.14
CA GLN A 14 14.90 10.02 -5.78
C GLN A 14 14.37 8.97 -4.79
N SER A 15 13.36 8.18 -5.19
CA SER A 15 12.89 7.07 -4.38
C SER A 15 13.94 5.96 -4.30
N LYS A 16 14.03 5.30 -3.15
CA LYS A 16 14.93 4.15 -2.96
C LYS A 16 14.22 2.84 -3.31
N PRO A 17 14.97 1.79 -3.68
CA PRO A 17 14.43 0.43 -3.71
C PRO A 17 13.80 0.09 -2.36
N ARG A 18 12.65 -0.55 -2.38
CA ARG A 18 11.91 -0.88 -1.15
C ARG A 18 11.23 -2.22 -1.21
N ARG A 19 11.08 -2.85 -0.06
CA ARG A 19 10.26 -4.05 0.09
C ARG A 19 8.80 -3.70 -0.13
N LEU A 20 8.10 -4.59 -0.83
CA LEU A 20 6.64 -4.51 -0.98
C LEU A 20 5.98 -5.25 0.19
N TRP A 21 5.13 -4.55 0.91
CA TRP A 21 4.41 -5.06 2.06
C TRP A 21 2.93 -5.23 1.71
N PRO A 22 2.42 -6.45 1.57
CA PRO A 22 0.98 -6.65 1.51
C PRO A 22 0.39 -6.37 2.88
N LEU A 23 -0.68 -5.56 2.92
CA LEU A 23 -1.38 -5.27 4.18
C LEU A 23 -2.17 -6.49 4.69
N HIS A 24 -2.55 -7.40 3.80
CA HIS A 24 -3.25 -8.62 4.15
C HIS A 24 -2.38 -9.82 3.82
N ASP A 25 -2.11 -10.69 4.80
CA ASP A 25 -1.23 -11.86 4.64
C ASP A 25 -1.74 -12.83 3.58
N TYR A 26 -3.07 -12.98 3.47
CA TYR A 26 -3.68 -13.86 2.49
C TYR A 26 -3.44 -13.42 1.04
N TRP A 27 -3.16 -12.14 0.76
CA TRP A 27 -2.87 -11.68 -0.59
C TRP A 27 -1.65 -12.35 -1.22
N GLN A 28 -0.63 -12.65 -0.42
CA GLN A 28 0.54 -13.38 -0.94
C GLN A 28 0.19 -14.80 -1.32
N LYS A 29 -0.67 -15.46 -0.54
CA LYS A 29 -1.10 -16.84 -0.75
C LYS A 29 -2.08 -16.94 -1.93
N ASP A 30 -3.13 -16.13 -1.92
CA ASP A 30 -4.20 -16.19 -2.92
C ASP A 30 -3.71 -15.79 -4.31
N TRP A 31 -2.85 -14.78 -4.41
CA TRP A 31 -2.33 -14.33 -5.69
C TRP A 31 -1.03 -14.99 -6.09
N ASN A 32 -0.42 -15.74 -5.21
CA ASN A 32 0.84 -16.47 -5.43
C ASN A 32 1.94 -15.60 -6.09
N LEU A 33 2.02 -14.34 -5.70
CA LEU A 33 2.84 -13.32 -6.37
C LEU A 33 4.33 -13.69 -6.37
N ILE A 34 4.84 -14.24 -5.27
CA ILE A 34 6.26 -14.59 -5.15
C ILE A 34 6.64 -15.65 -6.18
N GLU A 35 5.84 -16.71 -6.29
CA GLU A 35 6.09 -17.78 -7.26
C GLU A 35 5.92 -17.32 -8.70
N ARG A 36 4.96 -16.46 -8.96
CA ARG A 36 4.80 -15.84 -10.30
C ARG A 36 6.03 -15.04 -10.71
N VAL A 37 6.57 -14.24 -9.79
CA VAL A 37 7.80 -13.46 -10.06
C VAL A 37 9.01 -14.38 -10.23
N LYS A 38 9.18 -15.42 -9.38
CA LYS A 38 10.26 -16.39 -9.51
C LYS A 38 10.23 -17.13 -10.85
N ARG A 39 9.04 -17.53 -11.30
CA ARG A 39 8.83 -18.21 -12.57
C ARG A 39 8.89 -17.26 -13.77
N LYS A 40 9.19 -15.99 -13.56
CA LYS A 40 9.17 -14.96 -14.60
C LYS A 40 7.86 -14.95 -15.41
N HIS A 41 6.73 -15.15 -14.73
CA HIS A 41 5.44 -15.03 -15.37
C HIS A 41 5.36 -13.65 -16.02
N GLU A 42 5.23 -13.64 -17.32
CA GLU A 42 5.09 -12.40 -18.05
C GLU A 42 3.81 -11.70 -17.66
N LEU A 43 3.91 -10.42 -17.40
CA LEU A 43 2.73 -9.57 -17.31
C LEU A 43 2.12 -9.48 -18.72
N PRO A 44 0.79 -9.27 -18.83
CA PRO A 44 0.18 -9.04 -20.12
C PRO A 44 0.95 -7.96 -20.89
N PRO A 45 1.22 -8.15 -22.19
CA PRO A 45 1.93 -7.16 -22.98
C PRO A 45 1.15 -5.85 -23.02
N PHE A 46 1.74 -4.80 -22.50
CA PHE A 46 1.16 -3.46 -22.54
C PHE A 46 1.83 -2.67 -23.67
N THR A 47 1.14 -2.50 -24.78
CA THR A 47 1.66 -1.78 -25.96
C THR A 47 1.99 -0.32 -25.66
N ASN A 48 1.23 0.31 -24.77
CA ASN A 48 1.35 1.73 -24.41
C ASN A 48 1.93 1.95 -22.99
N GLY A 49 2.64 0.94 -22.45
CA GLY A 49 3.17 0.97 -21.08
C GLY A 49 2.21 0.47 -20.02
N ALA A 50 2.76 0.06 -18.88
CA ALA A 50 2.02 -0.61 -17.81
C ALA A 50 0.86 0.22 -17.23
N SER A 51 1.01 1.54 -17.15
CA SER A 51 -0.04 2.41 -16.60
C SER A 51 -1.29 2.43 -17.48
N ASP A 52 -1.11 2.55 -18.79
CA ASP A 52 -2.23 2.63 -19.71
C ASP A 52 -2.85 1.24 -19.95
N GLY A 53 -2.03 0.20 -20.02
CA GLY A 53 -2.51 -1.18 -20.03
C GLY A 53 -3.36 -1.53 -18.81
N PHE A 54 -2.97 -1.08 -17.64
CA PHE A 54 -3.78 -1.26 -16.43
C PHE A 54 -5.12 -0.50 -16.50
N LYS A 55 -5.12 0.73 -17.00
CA LYS A 55 -6.36 1.49 -17.22
C LYS A 55 -7.28 0.78 -18.21
N ASP A 56 -6.73 0.23 -19.29
CA ASP A 56 -7.52 -0.47 -20.31
C ASP A 56 -8.08 -1.78 -19.76
N TYR A 57 -7.30 -2.52 -18.97
CA TYR A 57 -7.81 -3.68 -18.23
C TYR A 57 -8.97 -3.32 -17.31
N LEU A 58 -8.86 -2.24 -16.56
CA LEU A 58 -9.94 -1.78 -15.67
C LEU A 58 -11.20 -1.40 -16.46
N LYS A 59 -11.08 -0.81 -17.66
CA LYS A 59 -12.22 -0.47 -18.51
C LYS A 59 -13.05 -1.69 -18.92
N SER A 60 -12.44 -2.86 -19.00
CA SER A 60 -13.15 -4.12 -19.32
C SER A 60 -13.83 -4.76 -18.09
N ASN A 61 -13.55 -4.30 -16.89
CA ASN A 61 -14.10 -4.84 -15.67
C ASN A 61 -15.40 -4.12 -15.26
N ASP A 62 -16.49 -4.86 -15.13
CA ASP A 62 -17.83 -4.28 -14.91
C ASP A 62 -17.97 -3.65 -13.52
N LEU A 63 -17.39 -4.26 -12.48
CA LEU A 63 -17.35 -3.68 -11.14
C LEU A 63 -16.61 -2.33 -11.16
N TRP A 64 -15.51 -2.24 -11.93
CA TRP A 64 -14.78 -0.98 -12.08
C TRP A 64 -15.62 0.09 -12.79
N LYS A 65 -16.38 -0.28 -13.81
CA LYS A 65 -17.27 0.66 -14.53
C LYS A 65 -18.30 1.26 -13.58
N GLU A 66 -18.94 0.41 -12.76
CA GLU A 66 -19.90 0.84 -11.74
C GLU A 66 -19.25 1.82 -10.74
N TYR A 67 -18.11 1.46 -10.18
CA TYR A 67 -17.40 2.32 -9.23
C TYR A 67 -16.94 3.64 -9.86
N LYS A 68 -16.46 3.58 -11.10
CA LYS A 68 -16.05 4.78 -11.84
C LYS A 68 -17.23 5.73 -12.06
N GLU A 69 -18.38 5.22 -12.42
CA GLU A 69 -19.58 6.01 -12.65
C GLU A 69 -20.10 6.62 -11.35
N LYS A 70 -20.28 5.80 -10.33
CA LYS A 70 -20.87 6.19 -9.04
C LYS A 70 -19.98 7.11 -8.21
N TYR A 71 -18.67 6.83 -8.17
CA TYR A 71 -17.73 7.52 -7.27
C TYR A 71 -16.68 8.34 -8.00
N LYS A 72 -16.74 8.45 -9.33
CA LYS A 72 -15.73 9.08 -10.18
C LYS A 72 -14.32 8.51 -9.92
N ALA A 73 -14.26 7.20 -9.65
CA ALA A 73 -13.04 6.53 -9.28
C ALA A 73 -11.99 6.59 -10.40
N ILE A 74 -10.74 6.79 -10.01
CA ILE A 74 -9.57 6.73 -10.89
C ILE A 74 -8.63 5.62 -10.40
N PRO A 75 -7.75 5.05 -11.24
CA PRO A 75 -6.88 3.94 -10.82
C PRO A 75 -6.01 4.23 -9.60
N TYR A 76 -5.71 5.50 -9.33
CA TYR A 76 -4.94 5.92 -8.16
C TYR A 76 -5.64 5.61 -6.81
N ILE A 77 -6.95 5.31 -6.84
CA ILE A 77 -7.73 4.91 -5.65
C ILE A 77 -7.13 3.68 -4.96
N PHE A 78 -6.51 2.76 -5.70
CA PHE A 78 -5.85 1.59 -5.10
C PHE A 78 -4.70 2.01 -4.18
N ARG A 79 -3.94 3.02 -4.56
CA ARG A 79 -2.88 3.59 -3.73
C ARG A 79 -3.45 4.33 -2.52
N HIS A 80 -4.52 5.09 -2.71
CA HIS A 80 -5.20 5.76 -1.59
C HIS A 80 -5.80 4.74 -0.61
N SER A 81 -6.40 3.67 -1.11
CA SER A 81 -6.93 2.59 -0.26
C SER A 81 -5.85 1.91 0.57
N TYR A 82 -4.65 1.74 0.01
CA TYR A 82 -3.50 1.22 0.76
C TYR A 82 -3.13 2.17 1.91
N GLY A 83 -2.92 3.46 1.64
CA GLY A 83 -2.59 4.46 2.64
C GLY A 83 -3.66 4.57 3.74
N ARG A 84 -4.93 4.61 3.34
CA ARG A 84 -6.05 4.63 4.30
C ARG A 84 -6.04 3.40 5.21
N ARG A 85 -5.95 2.20 4.66
CA ARG A 85 -5.94 0.96 5.43
C ARG A 85 -4.75 0.85 6.37
N SER A 86 -3.56 1.31 5.94
CA SER A 86 -2.37 1.30 6.79
C SER A 86 -2.60 2.06 8.10
N HIS A 87 -3.35 3.18 8.06
CA HIS A 87 -3.63 3.98 9.25
C HIS A 87 -4.90 3.53 9.99
N GLU A 88 -6.04 3.40 9.29
CA GLU A 88 -7.32 3.13 9.95
C GLU A 88 -7.42 1.70 10.51
N ILE A 89 -6.88 0.72 9.78
CA ILE A 89 -7.03 -0.69 10.15
C ILE A 89 -5.79 -1.22 10.87
N TYR A 90 -4.61 -1.00 10.29
CA TYR A 90 -3.37 -1.61 10.78
C TYR A 90 -2.59 -0.72 11.75
N LYS A 91 -3.03 0.53 11.96
CA LYS A 91 -2.40 1.48 12.88
C LYS A 91 -0.88 1.65 12.65
N ILE A 92 -0.47 1.57 11.39
CA ILE A 92 0.92 1.76 10.98
C ILE A 92 1.23 3.26 11.08
N SER A 93 2.40 3.60 11.60
CA SER A 93 2.83 4.99 11.75
C SER A 93 2.98 5.70 10.39
N VAL A 94 3.00 7.02 10.41
CA VAL A 94 3.20 7.86 9.21
C VAL A 94 4.55 7.55 8.57
N GLU A 95 5.59 7.42 9.40
CA GLU A 95 6.96 7.14 8.98
C GLU A 95 7.05 5.80 8.25
N GLU A 96 6.52 4.75 8.87
CA GLU A 96 6.54 3.40 8.29
C GLU A 96 5.68 3.32 7.02
N SER A 97 4.46 3.86 7.05
CA SER A 97 3.57 3.85 5.89
C SER A 97 4.17 4.63 4.71
N SER A 98 4.81 5.77 4.98
CA SER A 98 5.49 6.55 3.96
C SER A 98 6.64 5.77 3.30
N GLN A 99 7.44 5.05 4.08
CA GLN A 99 8.51 4.17 3.57
C GLN A 99 7.93 3.03 2.72
N MET A 100 6.89 2.34 3.20
CA MET A 100 6.22 1.27 2.47
C MET A 100 5.67 1.77 1.12
N MET A 101 5.15 2.99 1.08
CA MET A 101 4.59 3.60 -0.12
C MET A 101 5.64 4.32 -0.99
N GLY A 102 6.86 4.52 -0.49
CA GLY A 102 8.00 5.08 -1.23
C GLY A 102 7.92 6.58 -1.46
N HIS A 103 7.54 7.33 -0.44
CA HIS A 103 7.60 8.79 -0.40
C HIS A 103 8.02 9.27 1.00
N THR A 104 8.21 10.58 1.17
CA THR A 104 8.57 11.14 2.48
C THR A 104 7.35 11.27 3.39
N PRO A 105 7.55 11.33 4.73
CA PRO A 105 6.45 11.58 5.67
C PRO A 105 5.65 12.85 5.37
N GLU A 106 6.29 13.92 4.93
CA GLU A 106 5.62 15.18 4.58
C GLU A 106 4.69 15.00 3.37
N VAL A 107 5.15 14.29 2.34
CA VAL A 107 4.33 13.94 1.16
C VAL A 107 3.17 13.02 1.57
N HIS A 108 3.44 12.12 2.49
CA HIS A 108 2.42 11.22 3.03
C HIS A 108 1.34 11.99 3.79
N MET A 109 1.72 12.84 4.73
CA MET A 109 0.78 13.67 5.50
C MET A 109 -0.06 14.57 4.61
N LYS A 110 0.53 15.19 3.59
CA LYS A 110 -0.21 16.02 2.63
C LYS A 110 -1.33 15.24 1.92
N ALA A 111 -1.12 13.96 1.63
CA ALA A 111 -2.08 13.13 0.89
C ALA A 111 -3.07 12.37 1.79
N TYR A 112 -2.67 12.04 3.02
CA TYR A 112 -3.36 11.05 3.85
C TYR A 112 -3.70 11.51 5.27
N SER A 113 -3.40 12.78 5.66
CA SER A 113 -3.64 13.29 7.01
C SER A 113 -5.07 13.07 7.52
N GLN A 114 -6.06 13.15 6.64
CA GLN A 114 -7.47 12.92 7.00
C GLN A 114 -7.77 11.51 7.55
N TRP A 115 -6.88 10.54 7.30
CA TRP A 115 -7.00 9.16 7.78
C TRP A 115 -6.02 8.81 8.89
N VAL A 116 -5.06 9.69 9.15
CA VAL A 116 -4.16 9.57 10.30
C VAL A 116 -4.94 10.06 11.51
N LYS A 117 -5.43 9.13 12.31
CA LYS A 117 -5.97 9.49 13.62
C LYS A 117 -4.80 9.71 14.55
N GLU A 118 -4.78 10.85 15.21
CA GLU A 118 -3.95 11.02 16.39
C GLU A 118 -4.46 10.02 17.44
N GLU A 119 -3.70 8.99 17.66
CA GLU A 119 -3.91 8.09 18.77
C GLU A 119 -3.59 8.88 20.04
N SER A 120 -4.48 8.89 21.00
CA SER A 120 -4.18 9.57 22.26
C SER A 120 -2.97 8.90 22.91
N LEU A 121 -2.25 9.61 23.76
CA LEU A 121 -1.11 9.06 24.47
C LEU A 121 -1.53 7.85 25.32
N GLU A 122 -2.73 7.92 25.90
CA GLU A 122 -3.35 6.85 26.66
C GLU A 122 -3.56 5.58 25.84
N GLU A 123 -4.16 5.70 24.65
CA GLU A 123 -4.36 4.56 23.73
C GLU A 123 -3.04 3.92 23.30
N SER A 124 -2.02 4.75 23.02
CA SER A 124 -0.68 4.29 22.68
C SER A 124 -0.03 3.53 23.83
N MET A 125 -0.16 4.03 25.06
CA MET A 125 0.36 3.39 26.26
C MET A 125 -0.36 2.08 26.56
N GLU A 126 -1.69 2.05 26.47
CA GLU A 126 -2.46 0.81 26.65
C GLU A 126 -2.06 -0.27 25.64
N ARG A 127 -1.85 0.10 24.39
CA ARG A 127 -1.39 -0.82 23.36
C ARG A 127 0.01 -1.36 23.67
N ALA A 128 0.93 -0.50 24.11
CA ALA A 128 2.29 -0.90 24.49
C ALA A 128 2.29 -1.87 25.69
N ILE A 129 1.45 -1.61 26.69
CA ILE A 129 1.29 -2.49 27.86
C ILE A 129 0.74 -3.86 27.44
N LYS A 130 -0.33 -3.90 26.64
CA LYS A 130 -0.91 -5.15 26.14
C LYS A 130 0.10 -5.97 25.35
N LEU A 131 0.92 -5.32 24.51
CA LEU A 131 1.95 -6.00 23.74
C LEU A 131 3.04 -6.60 24.65
N ARG A 132 3.50 -5.86 25.66
CA ARG A 132 4.44 -6.36 26.66
C ARG A 132 3.89 -7.60 27.36
N ASP A 133 2.66 -7.53 27.85
CA ASP A 133 2.02 -8.62 28.60
C ASP A 133 1.88 -9.89 27.74
N LEU A 134 1.57 -9.74 26.46
CA LEU A 134 1.55 -10.86 25.51
C LEU A 134 2.93 -11.49 25.31
N LEU A 135 3.99 -10.68 25.26
CA LEU A 135 5.36 -11.17 25.11
C LEU A 135 5.88 -11.88 26.37
N GLU A 136 5.49 -11.41 27.55
CA GLU A 136 5.85 -12.02 28.83
C GLU A 136 5.13 -13.36 29.05
N ASN A 137 3.87 -13.46 28.66
CA ASN A 137 3.06 -14.68 28.77
C ASN A 137 3.37 -15.74 27.69
N SER A 138 4.20 -15.41 26.71
CA SER A 138 4.60 -16.31 25.61
C SER A 138 5.93 -17.03 25.86
N LYS A 139 6.52 -16.85 27.04
CA LYS A 139 7.75 -17.50 27.52
C LYS A 139 7.42 -18.65 28.44
#